data_cb910bf876987ce97016234b3c9e1f53
#
_entry.id   cb910bf876987ce97016234b3c9e1f53
#
_cell.length_a   1.000
_cell.length_b   1.000
_cell.length_c   1.000
_cell.angle_alpha   90.00
_cell.angle_beta   90.00
_cell.angle_gamma   90.00
#
_symmetry.space_group_name_H-M   'P 1'
#
loop_
_entity.id
_entity.type
_entity.pdbx_description
1 polymer ?
#
loop_
_entity_poly.entity_id
_entity_poly.type
_entity_poly.pdbx_seq_one_letter_code
_entity_poly.pdbx_strand_id
1 'polypeptide(L)'
;MIQKNVKAGDTVGTDTASSETLCTIYDLSYLEMTLNVDELEILSIKEGQTVTITADAISDRTFTGVVTSVSAAGTTTGGTTTYPVTIRIDDTGDLLPGMNATAEIEVSSAENALTIPNGAVVRGNYVLVRKDSPSAVNAVQDMTAPDGYVYVKITTGTSDNDSIEVTGGLQEGDTIAYDADAAEKQNASDSMEFMVGPTSRPLSL
;
A
#
# COMPACT_ATOMS: atom_id res chain seq x y z
N MET A 1 -5.76 17.96 -25.11
CA MET A 1 -4.57 17.63 -25.91
C MET A 1 -5.01 16.95 -27.20
N ILE A 2 -4.33 17.19 -28.32
CA ILE A 2 -4.71 16.61 -29.61
C ILE A 2 -3.51 15.85 -30.18
N GLN A 3 -3.71 14.55 -30.43
CA GLN A 3 -2.76 13.75 -31.20
C GLN A 3 -3.21 13.72 -32.65
N LYS A 4 -2.36 14.20 -33.55
CA LYS A 4 -2.64 14.26 -34.98
C LYS A 4 -1.95 13.09 -35.68
N ASN A 5 -2.73 12.23 -36.36
CA ASN A 5 -2.21 11.03 -37.03
C ASN A 5 -1.99 11.21 -38.53
N VAL A 6 -2.43 12.34 -39.10
CA VAL A 6 -2.34 12.63 -40.54
C VAL A 6 -1.61 13.95 -40.79
N LYS A 7 -0.97 14.08 -41.95
CA LYS A 7 -0.25 15.29 -42.41
C LYS A 7 -1.00 15.93 -43.58
N ALA A 8 -0.69 17.20 -43.85
CA ALA A 8 -1.22 17.89 -45.02
C ALA A 8 -0.73 17.21 -46.31
N GLY A 9 -1.68 16.81 -47.17
CA GLY A 9 -1.41 16.07 -48.42
C GLY A 9 -1.72 14.58 -48.33
N ASP A 10 -2.00 14.03 -47.15
CA ASP A 10 -2.39 12.64 -47.02
C ASP A 10 -3.82 12.43 -47.57
N THR A 11 -4.02 11.33 -48.26
CA THR A 11 -5.35 10.94 -48.78
C THR A 11 -6.11 10.21 -47.65
N VAL A 12 -7.24 10.73 -47.24
CA VAL A 12 -8.00 10.19 -46.12
C VAL A 12 -9.28 9.54 -46.67
N GLY A 13 -9.51 8.28 -46.31
CA GLY A 13 -10.82 7.69 -46.30
C GLY A 13 -11.51 7.45 -47.63
N THR A 14 -10.90 6.70 -48.54
CA THR A 14 -11.60 6.14 -49.70
C THR A 14 -11.83 4.63 -49.62
N ASP A 15 -11.21 3.94 -48.67
CA ASP A 15 -11.41 2.50 -48.48
C ASP A 15 -12.22 2.19 -47.23
N THR A 16 -13.32 1.47 -47.41
CA THR A 16 -14.24 0.99 -46.37
C THR A 16 -13.61 -0.05 -45.44
N ALA A 17 -12.34 -0.40 -45.62
CA ALA A 17 -11.64 -1.45 -44.86
C ALA A 17 -10.67 -0.93 -43.80
N SER A 18 -10.28 0.35 -43.82
CA SER A 18 -9.37 0.94 -42.82
C SER A 18 -10.02 2.16 -42.17
N SER A 19 -10.42 1.99 -40.92
CA SER A 19 -10.84 3.08 -40.03
C SER A 19 -9.61 3.87 -39.59
N GLU A 20 -9.08 4.77 -40.44
CA GLU A 20 -7.98 5.64 -40.07
C GLU A 20 -8.47 6.72 -39.09
N THR A 21 -7.94 6.67 -37.87
CA THR A 21 -8.16 7.74 -36.88
C THR A 21 -7.37 8.98 -37.27
N LEU A 22 -8.02 10.04 -37.69
CA LEU A 22 -7.39 11.29 -38.14
C LEU A 22 -6.72 12.05 -37.02
N CYS A 23 -7.39 12.12 -35.87
CA CYS A 23 -6.86 12.73 -34.67
C CYS A 23 -7.50 12.10 -33.44
N THR A 24 -6.80 12.15 -32.30
CA THR A 24 -7.32 11.77 -31.02
C THR A 24 -7.32 13.02 -30.12
N ILE A 25 -8.46 13.32 -29.54
CA ILE A 25 -8.64 14.44 -28.62
C ILE A 25 -8.76 13.86 -27.22
N TYR A 26 -7.86 14.27 -26.33
CA TYR A 26 -7.89 13.88 -24.92
C TYR A 26 -8.52 15.00 -24.11
N ASP A 27 -9.53 14.67 -23.34
CA ASP A 27 -9.99 15.50 -22.22
C ASP A 27 -9.12 15.17 -21.03
N LEU A 28 -8.44 16.19 -20.50
CA LEU A 28 -7.53 16.07 -19.34
C LEU A 28 -8.13 16.70 -18.08
N SER A 29 -9.44 16.89 -18.03
CA SER A 29 -10.12 17.38 -16.83
C SER A 29 -10.02 16.43 -15.65
N TYR A 30 -9.86 15.15 -15.93
CA TYR A 30 -9.51 14.10 -14.98
C TYR A 30 -8.72 13.01 -15.70
N LEU A 31 -8.03 12.17 -14.93
CA LEU A 31 -7.40 10.96 -15.44
C LEU A 31 -7.97 9.74 -14.73
N GLU A 32 -7.93 8.62 -15.41
CA GLU A 32 -8.27 7.32 -14.84
C GLU A 32 -7.05 6.40 -14.90
N MET A 33 -6.84 5.66 -13.81
CA MET A 33 -5.82 4.64 -13.68
C MET A 33 -6.49 3.32 -13.36
N THR A 34 -6.09 2.25 -14.03
CA THR A 34 -6.56 0.89 -13.71
C THR A 34 -5.43 0.08 -13.11
N LEU A 35 -5.69 -0.47 -11.93
CA LEU A 35 -4.81 -1.40 -11.24
C LEU A 35 -5.37 -2.82 -11.31
N ASN A 36 -4.48 -3.81 -11.35
CA ASN A 36 -4.87 -5.20 -11.19
C ASN A 36 -4.49 -5.63 -9.76
N VAL A 37 -5.50 -5.83 -8.92
CA VAL A 37 -5.35 -6.18 -7.51
C VAL A 37 -5.52 -7.68 -7.34
N ASP A 38 -4.69 -8.29 -6.50
CA ASP A 38 -4.73 -9.71 -6.20
C ASP A 38 -6.02 -10.13 -5.48
N GLU A 39 -6.45 -11.38 -5.69
CA GLU A 39 -7.63 -11.98 -5.06
C GLU A 39 -7.60 -11.91 -3.53
N LEU A 40 -6.43 -11.98 -2.92
CA LEU A 40 -6.29 -11.95 -1.46
C LEU A 40 -6.56 -10.56 -0.87
N GLU A 41 -6.35 -9.49 -1.66
CA GLU A 41 -6.47 -8.10 -1.21
C GLU A 41 -7.76 -7.43 -1.64
N ILE A 42 -8.39 -7.93 -2.73
CA ILE A 42 -9.55 -7.25 -3.35
C ILE A 42 -10.74 -7.07 -2.39
N LEU A 43 -10.93 -7.98 -1.43
CA LEU A 43 -12.01 -7.89 -0.45
C LEU A 43 -11.87 -6.70 0.52
N SER A 44 -10.67 -6.16 0.64
CA SER A 44 -10.35 -4.99 1.47
C SER A 44 -10.60 -3.67 0.73
N ILE A 45 -10.70 -3.71 -0.60
CA ILE A 45 -10.84 -2.52 -1.44
C ILE A 45 -12.33 -2.24 -1.70
N LYS A 46 -12.70 -0.96 -1.55
CA LYS A 46 -14.07 -0.47 -1.75
C LYS A 46 -14.05 0.84 -2.54
N GLU A 47 -15.13 1.06 -3.25
CA GLU A 47 -15.37 2.36 -3.88
C GLU A 47 -15.39 3.48 -2.84
N GLY A 48 -14.80 4.61 -3.19
CA GLY A 48 -14.68 5.79 -2.33
C GLY A 48 -13.40 5.86 -1.49
N GLN A 49 -12.57 4.81 -1.48
CA GLN A 49 -11.28 4.86 -0.76
C GLN A 49 -10.31 5.84 -1.42
N THR A 50 -9.56 6.54 -0.57
CA THR A 50 -8.50 7.45 -0.99
C THR A 50 -7.29 6.67 -1.48
N VAL A 51 -6.65 7.18 -2.53
CA VAL A 51 -5.47 6.58 -3.14
C VAL A 51 -4.39 7.64 -3.27
N THR A 52 -3.20 7.33 -2.78
CA THR A 52 -2.00 8.13 -3.01
C THR A 52 -1.28 7.61 -4.25
N ILE A 53 -0.98 8.51 -5.19
CA ILE A 53 -0.40 8.16 -6.48
C ILE A 53 0.94 8.88 -6.63
N THR A 54 1.97 8.12 -7.00
CA THR A 54 3.30 8.62 -7.34
C THR A 54 3.63 8.25 -8.78
N ALA A 55 4.13 9.20 -9.56
CA ALA A 55 4.52 8.95 -10.94
C ALA A 55 6.05 8.98 -11.07
N ASP A 56 6.64 7.99 -11.75
CA ASP A 56 8.09 7.87 -11.91
C ASP A 56 8.71 9.11 -12.59
N ALA A 57 7.95 9.75 -13.47
CA ALA A 57 8.38 10.95 -14.18
C ALA A 57 8.29 12.24 -13.35
N ILE A 58 7.63 12.20 -12.18
CA ILE A 58 7.36 13.37 -11.32
C ILE A 58 7.63 12.97 -9.87
N SER A 59 8.91 12.80 -9.54
CA SER A 59 9.35 12.25 -8.24
C SER A 59 9.10 13.15 -7.03
N ASP A 60 8.88 14.44 -7.25
CA ASP A 60 8.78 15.43 -6.17
C ASP A 60 7.33 15.75 -5.77
N ARG A 61 6.35 15.05 -6.36
CA ARG A 61 4.93 15.33 -6.14
C ARG A 61 4.12 14.04 -6.05
N THR A 62 3.22 14.00 -5.08
CA THR A 62 2.19 12.98 -4.95
C THR A 62 0.84 13.53 -5.43
N PHE A 63 0.02 12.66 -5.98
CA PHE A 63 -1.34 12.97 -6.43
C PHE A 63 -2.34 12.17 -5.62
N THR A 64 -3.53 12.71 -5.46
CA THR A 64 -4.61 12.01 -4.76
C THR A 64 -5.65 11.55 -5.77
N GLY A 65 -6.05 10.30 -5.66
CA GLY A 65 -7.14 9.70 -6.41
C GLY A 65 -8.19 9.09 -5.50
N VAL A 66 -9.27 8.64 -6.10
CA VAL A 66 -10.36 7.93 -5.41
C VAL A 66 -10.72 6.69 -6.20
N VAL A 67 -10.93 5.57 -5.53
CA VAL A 67 -11.45 4.34 -6.13
C VAL A 67 -12.88 4.58 -6.61
N THR A 68 -13.11 4.48 -7.91
CA THR A 68 -14.44 4.70 -8.52
C THR A 68 -15.14 3.42 -8.88
N SER A 69 -14.40 2.34 -9.12
CA SER A 69 -14.99 1.05 -9.46
C SER A 69 -14.07 -0.11 -9.09
N VAL A 70 -14.67 -1.17 -8.55
CA VAL A 70 -14.02 -2.45 -8.27
C VAL A 70 -14.73 -3.52 -9.10
N SER A 71 -14.02 -4.15 -10.03
CA SER A 71 -14.61 -5.18 -10.89
C SER A 71 -14.90 -6.45 -10.08
N ALA A 72 -16.10 -6.98 -10.26
CA ALA A 72 -16.47 -8.31 -9.74
C ALA A 72 -15.95 -9.46 -10.63
N ALA A 73 -15.42 -9.16 -11.82
CA ALA A 73 -14.89 -10.13 -12.76
C ALA A 73 -13.36 -10.16 -12.70
N GLY A 74 -12.79 -11.21 -12.14
CA GLY A 74 -11.35 -11.44 -12.12
C GLY A 74 -10.84 -12.05 -13.42
N THR A 75 -9.56 -11.86 -13.68
CA THR A 75 -8.82 -12.46 -14.79
C THR A 75 -7.69 -13.31 -14.23
N THR A 76 -7.63 -14.58 -14.63
CA THR A 76 -6.56 -15.50 -14.21
C THR A 76 -5.50 -15.58 -15.30
N THR A 77 -4.27 -15.23 -14.95
CA THR A 77 -3.10 -15.31 -15.84
C THR A 77 -1.95 -15.97 -15.08
N GLY A 78 -1.38 -17.05 -15.62
CA GLY A 78 -0.23 -17.71 -15.00
C GLY A 78 -0.50 -18.33 -13.61
N GLY A 79 -1.76 -18.58 -13.26
CA GLY A 79 -2.14 -19.12 -11.95
C GLY A 79 -2.48 -18.06 -10.89
N THR A 80 -2.33 -16.78 -11.20
CA THR A 80 -2.71 -15.66 -10.32
C THR A 80 -4.01 -15.04 -10.84
N THR A 81 -4.98 -14.85 -9.95
CA THR A 81 -6.24 -14.18 -10.25
C THR A 81 -6.17 -12.72 -9.77
N THR A 82 -6.43 -11.80 -10.68
CA THR A 82 -6.46 -10.37 -10.37
C THR A 82 -7.78 -9.74 -10.78
N TYR A 83 -8.14 -8.66 -10.09
CA TYR A 83 -9.37 -7.91 -10.30
C TYR A 83 -9.02 -6.46 -10.67
N PRO A 84 -9.55 -5.94 -11.80
CA PRO A 84 -9.32 -4.55 -12.17
C PRO A 84 -10.04 -3.60 -11.21
N VAL A 85 -9.29 -2.62 -10.73
CA VAL A 85 -9.77 -1.50 -9.89
C VAL A 85 -9.50 -0.21 -10.63
N THR A 86 -10.52 0.63 -10.80
CA THR A 86 -10.39 1.92 -11.46
C THR A 86 -10.31 3.04 -10.44
N ILE A 87 -9.31 3.88 -10.59
CA ILE A 87 -9.04 5.05 -9.76
C ILE A 87 -9.19 6.29 -10.62
N ARG A 88 -9.90 7.29 -10.12
CA ARG A 88 -10.05 8.59 -10.74
C ARG A 88 -9.16 9.61 -10.03
N ILE A 89 -8.49 10.45 -10.82
CA ILE A 89 -7.59 11.52 -10.40
C ILE A 89 -8.14 12.83 -10.93
N ASP A 90 -8.65 13.69 -10.06
CA ASP A 90 -9.23 14.97 -10.44
C ASP A 90 -8.19 16.09 -10.54
N ASP A 91 -7.20 16.14 -9.62
CA ASP A 91 -6.05 17.04 -9.74
C ASP A 91 -4.94 16.35 -10.53
N THR A 92 -4.98 16.49 -11.83
CA THR A 92 -4.03 15.85 -12.74
C THR A 92 -2.67 16.54 -12.76
N GLY A 93 -2.58 17.85 -12.43
CA GLY A 93 -1.35 18.61 -12.48
C GLY A 93 -0.59 18.41 -13.79
N ASP A 94 0.64 17.91 -13.69
CA ASP A 94 1.51 17.59 -14.82
C ASP A 94 1.43 16.12 -15.29
N LEU A 95 0.50 15.32 -14.73
CA LEU A 95 0.29 13.93 -15.16
C LEU A 95 -0.24 13.89 -16.60
N LEU A 96 0.31 12.97 -17.38
CA LEU A 96 -0.12 12.73 -18.75
C LEU A 96 -0.53 11.26 -18.93
N PRO A 97 -1.52 11.00 -19.81
CA PRO A 97 -1.88 9.63 -20.18
C PRO A 97 -0.67 8.85 -20.70
N GLY A 98 -0.48 7.62 -20.21
CA GLY A 98 0.64 6.75 -20.58
C GLY A 98 1.88 6.87 -19.69
N MET A 99 1.87 7.72 -18.67
CA MET A 99 2.92 7.70 -17.63
C MET A 99 2.79 6.45 -16.75
N ASN A 100 3.94 5.93 -16.31
CA ASN A 100 3.98 4.91 -15.28
C ASN A 100 3.76 5.57 -13.92
N ALA A 101 2.90 4.95 -13.12
CA ALA A 101 2.59 5.44 -11.80
C ALA A 101 2.33 4.26 -10.85
N THR A 102 2.68 4.46 -9.58
CA THR A 102 2.38 3.57 -8.48
C THR A 102 1.23 4.17 -7.67
N ALA A 103 0.30 3.34 -7.23
CA ALA A 103 -0.81 3.76 -6.41
C ALA A 103 -0.88 2.96 -5.11
N GLU A 104 -1.03 3.66 -4.01
CA GLU A 104 -1.23 3.10 -2.67
C GLU A 104 -2.66 3.39 -2.24
N ILE A 105 -3.47 2.33 -2.07
CA ILE A 105 -4.87 2.44 -1.67
C ILE A 105 -4.93 2.38 -0.14
N GLU A 106 -5.52 3.39 0.48
CA GLU A 106 -5.74 3.42 1.91
C GLU A 106 -6.91 2.49 2.28
N VAL A 107 -6.58 1.31 2.79
CA VAL A 107 -7.57 0.26 3.12
C VAL A 107 -8.24 0.53 4.46
N SER A 108 -7.49 1.06 5.42
CA SER A 108 -7.98 1.45 6.73
C SER A 108 -7.16 2.59 7.29
N SER A 109 -7.80 3.51 7.99
CA SER A 109 -7.12 4.56 8.74
C SER A 109 -7.71 4.66 10.15
N ALA A 110 -6.87 5.01 11.11
CA ALA A 110 -7.30 5.30 12.47
C ALA A 110 -6.80 6.68 12.85
N GLU A 111 -7.73 7.62 13.05
CA GLU A 111 -7.39 8.97 13.48
C GLU A 111 -7.18 9.02 14.99
N ASN A 112 -6.16 9.75 15.44
CA ASN A 112 -5.81 9.89 16.87
C ASN A 112 -5.56 8.57 17.59
N ALA A 113 -5.05 7.55 16.89
CA ALA A 113 -4.74 6.25 17.45
C ALA A 113 -3.47 6.29 18.30
N LEU A 114 -3.50 5.59 19.43
CA LEU A 114 -2.28 5.28 20.17
C LEU A 114 -1.56 4.17 19.41
N THR A 115 -0.37 4.45 18.91
CA THR A 115 0.42 3.49 18.15
C THR A 115 1.72 3.12 18.86
N ILE A 116 2.15 1.89 18.67
CA ILE A 116 3.44 1.40 19.14
C ILE A 116 4.16 0.66 18.00
N PRO A 117 5.50 0.59 17.98
CA PRO A 117 6.22 -0.20 16.98
C PRO A 117 5.79 -1.68 17.00
N ASN A 118 5.68 -2.30 15.83
CA ASN A 118 5.30 -3.73 15.70
C ASN A 118 6.21 -4.64 16.54
N GLY A 119 7.52 -4.34 16.59
CA GLY A 119 8.50 -5.08 17.39
C GLY A 119 8.32 -4.99 18.90
N ALA A 120 7.48 -4.06 19.39
CA ALA A 120 7.17 -3.94 20.82
C ALA A 120 6.13 -4.97 21.30
N VAL A 121 5.38 -5.56 20.37
CA VAL A 121 4.35 -6.55 20.69
C VAL A 121 4.96 -7.95 20.74
N VAL A 122 4.97 -8.55 21.91
CA VAL A 122 5.40 -9.94 22.09
C VAL A 122 4.23 -10.90 21.93
N ARG A 123 4.56 -12.19 21.71
CA ARG A 123 3.57 -13.25 21.47
C ARG A 123 2.44 -13.23 22.50
N GLY A 124 1.19 -13.20 22.03
CA GLY A 124 -0.02 -13.17 22.85
C GLY A 124 -0.54 -11.77 23.15
N ASN A 125 -0.10 -10.77 22.39
CA ASN A 125 -0.48 -9.36 22.51
C ASN A 125 -0.08 -8.77 23.87
N TYR A 126 1.15 -8.97 24.27
CA TYR A 126 1.73 -8.35 25.44
C TYR A 126 2.78 -7.31 25.06
N VAL A 127 2.92 -6.28 25.89
CA VAL A 127 3.93 -5.24 25.78
C VAL A 127 4.67 -5.12 27.10
N LEU A 128 5.96 -4.88 27.03
CA LEU A 128 6.82 -4.66 28.18
C LEU A 128 6.74 -3.18 28.59
N VAL A 129 6.12 -2.91 29.74
CA VAL A 129 5.86 -1.56 30.24
C VAL A 129 6.69 -1.32 31.49
N ARG A 130 7.24 -0.11 31.67
CA ARG A 130 8.00 0.26 32.87
C ARG A 130 7.05 0.32 34.08
N LYS A 131 7.51 -0.15 35.25
CA LYS A 131 6.70 -0.26 36.48
C LYS A 131 6.12 1.04 37.01
N ASP A 132 6.74 2.18 36.67
CA ASP A 132 6.28 3.52 37.06
C ASP A 132 5.31 4.15 36.05
N SER A 133 5.00 3.46 34.95
CA SER A 133 4.03 3.90 33.95
C SER A 133 2.59 3.70 34.40
N PRO A 134 1.64 4.56 33.96
CA PRO A 134 0.23 4.48 34.32
C PRO A 134 -0.40 3.10 34.12
N SER A 135 -0.10 2.45 32.99
CA SER A 135 -0.67 1.14 32.65
C SER A 135 -0.03 -0.04 33.37
N ALA A 136 1.01 0.16 34.16
CA ALA A 136 1.65 -0.92 34.95
C ALA A 136 0.70 -1.56 35.96
N VAL A 137 -0.40 -0.89 36.32
CA VAL A 137 -1.48 -1.44 37.19
C VAL A 137 -2.19 -2.63 36.56
N ASN A 138 -2.15 -2.75 35.22
CA ASN A 138 -2.73 -3.83 34.44
C ASN A 138 -1.75 -5.01 34.21
N ALA A 139 -0.68 -5.07 35.01
CA ALA A 139 0.36 -6.09 34.89
C ALA A 139 -0.18 -7.51 34.99
N VAL A 140 0.28 -8.37 34.08
CA VAL A 140 -0.03 -9.80 34.10
C VAL A 140 0.91 -10.49 35.11
N GLN A 141 0.33 -11.13 36.11
CA GLN A 141 1.11 -11.70 37.24
C GLN A 141 1.80 -13.01 36.91
N ASP A 142 1.36 -13.74 35.90
CA ASP A 142 1.87 -15.05 35.54
C ASP A 142 3.11 -15.01 34.60
N MET A 143 3.59 -13.80 34.27
CA MET A 143 4.74 -13.59 33.41
C MET A 143 5.92 -12.93 34.12
N THR A 144 7.09 -13.56 34.03
CA THR A 144 8.32 -13.00 34.59
C THR A 144 8.88 -11.97 33.60
N ALA A 145 8.90 -10.70 33.99
CA ALA A 145 9.48 -9.60 33.23
C ALA A 145 10.89 -9.23 33.75
N PRO A 146 11.72 -8.57 32.95
CA PRO A 146 12.99 -7.99 33.37
C PRO A 146 12.80 -6.99 34.53
N ASP A 147 13.87 -6.77 35.29
CA ASP A 147 13.86 -5.82 36.42
C ASP A 147 13.42 -4.42 35.96
N GLY A 148 12.49 -3.82 36.70
CA GLY A 148 11.92 -2.51 36.37
C GLY A 148 10.75 -2.51 35.38
N TYR A 149 10.39 -3.65 34.83
CA TYR A 149 9.31 -3.78 33.84
C TYR A 149 8.24 -4.78 34.27
N VAL A 150 7.11 -4.72 33.60
CA VAL A 150 5.98 -5.65 33.73
C VAL A 150 5.37 -5.89 32.35
N TYR A 151 4.80 -7.08 32.14
CA TYR A 151 4.00 -7.35 30.96
C TYR A 151 2.58 -6.86 31.15
N VAL A 152 2.09 -6.11 30.15
CA VAL A 152 0.69 -5.64 30.08
C VAL A 152 0.08 -6.24 28.84
N LYS A 153 -1.12 -6.82 28.99
CA LYS A 153 -1.89 -7.33 27.85
C LYS A 153 -2.56 -6.16 27.16
N ILE A 154 -2.40 -6.11 25.84
CA ILE A 154 -2.99 -5.07 24.99
C ILE A 154 -4.08 -5.64 24.10
N THR A 155 -4.94 -4.77 23.61
CA THR A 155 -5.84 -5.02 22.49
C THR A 155 -5.35 -4.19 21.32
N THR A 156 -5.15 -4.82 20.18
CA THR A 156 -4.64 -4.19 18.98
C THR A 156 -5.78 -3.90 18.00
N GLY A 157 -5.62 -2.84 17.24
CA GLY A 157 -6.47 -2.46 16.11
C GLY A 157 -5.75 -2.67 14.77
N THR A 158 -5.79 -1.65 13.93
CA THR A 158 -5.13 -1.61 12.62
C THR A 158 -3.61 -1.60 12.77
N SER A 159 -2.90 -2.19 11.83
CA SER A 159 -1.43 -2.18 11.77
C SER A 159 -0.95 -1.84 10.37
N ASP A 160 0.20 -1.19 10.30
CA ASP A 160 1.00 -1.02 9.10
C ASP A 160 2.33 -1.77 9.21
N ASN A 161 3.28 -1.51 8.30
CA ASN A 161 4.59 -2.19 8.30
C ASN A 161 5.45 -1.86 9.52
N ASP A 162 5.28 -0.69 10.14
CA ASP A 162 6.14 -0.19 11.21
C ASP A 162 5.44 -0.17 12.57
N SER A 163 4.13 0.05 12.59
CA SER A 163 3.36 0.36 13.80
C SER A 163 2.05 -0.42 13.87
N ILE A 164 1.61 -0.64 15.09
CA ILE A 164 0.31 -1.23 15.38
C ILE A 164 -0.49 -0.32 16.32
N GLU A 165 -1.76 -0.15 16.02
CA GLU A 165 -2.71 0.55 16.85
C GLU A 165 -2.98 -0.23 18.14
N VAL A 166 -3.02 0.47 19.27
CA VAL A 166 -3.42 -0.07 20.55
C VAL A 166 -4.76 0.54 20.95
N THR A 167 -5.80 -0.28 20.93
CA THR A 167 -7.15 0.12 21.31
C THR A 167 -7.45 -0.07 22.79
N GLY A 168 -6.56 -0.74 23.52
CA GLY A 168 -6.70 -0.94 24.97
C GLY A 168 -5.47 -1.56 25.62
N GLY A 169 -5.33 -1.34 26.91
CA GLY A 169 -4.25 -1.87 27.74
C GLY A 169 -3.12 -0.88 28.02
N LEU A 170 -2.85 0.07 27.12
CA LEU A 170 -1.89 1.16 27.29
C LEU A 170 -2.57 2.52 27.34
N GLN A 171 -1.85 3.50 27.84
CA GLN A 171 -2.24 4.91 27.87
C GLN A 171 -1.11 5.79 27.32
N GLU A 172 -1.49 6.96 26.85
CA GLU A 172 -0.51 7.96 26.45
C GLU A 172 0.41 8.33 27.63
N GLY A 173 1.70 8.37 27.38
CA GLY A 173 2.73 8.61 28.41
C GLY A 173 3.31 7.35 29.03
N ASP A 174 2.82 6.15 28.69
CA ASP A 174 3.49 4.91 29.09
C ASP A 174 4.87 4.79 28.46
N THR A 175 5.82 4.27 29.23
CA THR A 175 7.15 3.93 28.75
C THR A 175 7.21 2.44 28.43
N ILE A 176 7.40 2.09 27.18
CA ILE A 176 7.55 0.71 26.72
C ILE A 176 9.00 0.37 26.41
N ALA A 177 9.36 -0.90 26.56
CA ALA A 177 10.67 -1.41 26.16
C ALA A 177 10.51 -2.49 25.09
N TYR A 178 11.32 -2.42 24.04
CA TYR A 178 11.40 -3.42 22.99
C TYR A 178 12.80 -3.49 22.42
N ASP A 179 13.10 -4.58 21.72
CA ASP A 179 14.38 -4.77 21.04
C ASP A 179 14.27 -4.14 19.63
N ALA A 180 14.91 -2.97 19.46
CA ALA A 180 14.91 -2.25 18.19
C ALA A 180 15.58 -3.06 17.06
N ASP A 181 16.63 -3.83 17.37
CA ASP A 181 17.33 -4.66 16.39
C ASP A 181 16.45 -5.84 15.92
N ALA A 182 15.53 -6.31 16.76
CA ALA A 182 14.56 -7.33 16.40
C ALA A 182 13.44 -6.77 15.51
N ALA A 183 13.04 -5.53 15.73
CA ALA A 183 12.05 -4.82 14.92
C ALA A 183 12.56 -4.58 13.48
N GLU A 184 13.81 -4.12 13.32
CA GLU A 184 14.43 -3.94 12.00
C GLU A 184 14.62 -5.25 11.23
N LYS A 185 14.87 -6.36 11.92
CA LYS A 185 15.00 -7.68 11.27
C LYS A 185 13.68 -8.26 10.79
N GLN A 186 12.57 -7.94 11.44
CA GLN A 186 11.23 -8.34 10.97
C GLN A 186 10.87 -7.59 9.67
N ASN A 187 11.12 -6.30 9.60
CA ASN A 187 10.92 -5.51 8.38
C ASN A 187 11.84 -5.95 7.23
N ALA A 188 13.10 -6.35 7.53
CA ALA A 188 14.04 -6.84 6.53
C ALA A 188 13.68 -8.23 5.99
N SER A 189 13.03 -9.10 6.77
CA SER A 189 12.64 -10.44 6.32
C SER A 189 11.42 -10.41 5.39
N ASP A 190 10.48 -9.50 5.60
CA ASP A 190 9.34 -9.29 4.69
C ASP A 190 9.79 -8.68 3.36
N SER A 191 10.87 -7.89 3.37
CA SER A 191 11.45 -7.31 2.14
C SER A 191 12.31 -8.29 1.34
N MET A 192 12.76 -9.41 1.93
CA MET A 192 13.65 -10.39 1.28
C MET A 192 12.95 -11.52 0.52
N GLU A 193 11.66 -11.68 0.64
CA GLU A 193 10.94 -12.78 -0.03
C GLU A 193 10.64 -12.52 -1.52
N PHE A 194 11.06 -11.37 -2.06
CA PHE A 194 10.83 -11.02 -3.48
C PHE A 194 12.08 -10.99 -4.37
N MET A 195 13.23 -11.56 -3.93
CA MET A 195 14.42 -11.69 -4.76
C MET A 195 14.99 -13.11 -4.77
N VAL A 196 14.31 -14.06 -5.40
CA VAL A 196 14.93 -15.30 -5.88
C VAL A 196 14.99 -15.26 -7.40
N GLY A 197 16.01 -14.60 -7.91
CA GLY A 197 16.47 -14.78 -9.28
C GLY A 197 17.34 -16.04 -9.39
N PRO A 198 17.32 -16.78 -10.51
CA PRO A 198 18.05 -18.04 -10.64
C PRO A 198 19.56 -17.80 -10.72
N THR A 199 20.30 -18.30 -9.75
CA THR A 199 21.76 -18.40 -9.84
C THR A 199 22.14 -19.55 -10.75
N SER A 200 22.46 -19.25 -12.01
CA SER A 200 23.21 -20.16 -12.87
C SER A 200 24.70 -20.12 -12.48
N ARG A 201 25.20 -21.18 -11.85
CA ARG A 201 26.64 -21.44 -11.70
C ARG A 201 27.18 -21.99 -13.03
N PRO A 202 28.25 -21.46 -13.61
CA PRO A 202 29.00 -22.17 -14.64
C PRO A 202 29.90 -23.24 -13.98
N LEU A 203 29.78 -24.46 -14.42
CA LEU A 203 30.79 -25.51 -14.19
C LEU A 203 31.96 -25.24 -15.11
N SER A 204 33.15 -25.05 -14.54
CA SER A 204 34.43 -25.12 -15.25
C SER A 204 35.00 -26.54 -15.14
N LEU A 205 35.37 -27.06 -16.26
CA LEU A 205 36.26 -28.23 -16.44
C LEU A 205 37.68 -27.88 -16.04
#